data_591f4588666883bef640f1859d294f4e
#
_entry.id   591f4588666883bef640f1859d294f4e
#
_cell.length_a   1.000
_cell.length_b   1.000
_cell.length_c   1.000
_cell.angle_alpha   90.00
_cell.angle_beta   90.00
_cell.angle_gamma   90.00
#
_symmetry.space_group_name_H-M   'P 1'
#
loop_
_entity.id
_entity.type
_entity.pdbx_description
1 polymer ?
#
loop_
_entity_poly.entity_id
_entity_poly.type
_entity_poly.pdbx_seq_one_letter_code
_entity_poly.pdbx_strand_id
1 'polypeptide(L)'
;MIGATSVSVDPAAAQSTLFTRPSTQPSADGVRSAAVGGRTSIPYGWVDFCHRRPKECNVXALPAANVKLTAQNLRILKRINQKANSSIEPVSNYEHWGTMMDHWDYPVDGKGDCKVYALYKRKLLMEAGFPRQALLMTVVRDLNNEGHTILTVKTDKGDLVLDNLVDEVRPWNATGYYFLKRQSQQNPNIWVSINQRGGTTKRMSPNS
;
A
#
# COMPACT_ATOMS: atom_id res chain seq x y z
N MET A 1 -77.26 40.45 -20.59
CA MET A 1 -75.80 40.68 -20.78
C MET A 1 -75.12 39.67 -19.96
N ILE A 2 -74.56 38.64 -20.63
CA ILE A 2 -73.89 37.49 -19.94
C ILE A 2 -72.39 37.66 -20.16
N GLY A 3 -71.69 37.91 -19.06
CA GLY A 3 -70.23 38.07 -19.10
C GLY A 3 -69.55 36.67 -19.05
N ALA A 4 -68.74 36.42 -20.06
CA ALA A 4 -67.94 35.21 -20.10
C ALA A 4 -66.56 35.42 -19.45
N THR A 5 -66.23 34.72 -18.39
CA THR A 5 -64.92 34.72 -17.76
C THR A 5 -64.09 33.64 -18.39
N SER A 6 -63.02 34.03 -19.06
CA SER A 6 -62.00 33.10 -19.59
C SER A 6 -60.99 32.67 -18.51
N VAL A 7 -60.85 31.39 -18.29
CA VAL A 7 -59.87 30.81 -17.38
C VAL A 7 -58.59 30.47 -18.19
N SER A 8 -57.49 31.11 -17.83
CA SER A 8 -56.20 30.84 -18.44
C SER A 8 -55.57 29.64 -17.71
N VAL A 9 -55.19 28.60 -18.42
CA VAL A 9 -54.51 27.44 -17.90
C VAL A 9 -53.01 27.61 -18.18
N ASP A 10 -52.22 27.76 -17.11
CA ASP A 10 -50.75 27.80 -17.21
C ASP A 10 -50.19 26.41 -17.49
N PRO A 11 -49.28 26.27 -18.48
CA PRO A 11 -48.65 25.00 -18.70
C PRO A 11 -47.60 24.71 -17.60
N ALA A 12 -47.73 23.60 -16.90
CA ALA A 12 -46.78 23.13 -15.88
C ALA A 12 -45.40 22.93 -16.50
N ALA A 13 -44.42 23.67 -15.99
CA ALA A 13 -43.03 23.49 -16.38
C ALA A 13 -42.51 22.16 -15.86
N ALA A 14 -42.21 21.25 -16.76
CA ALA A 14 -41.56 19.97 -16.43
C ALA A 14 -40.12 20.25 -15.95
N GLN A 15 -39.90 20.12 -14.66
CA GLN A 15 -38.54 20.20 -14.10
C GLN A 15 -37.78 18.93 -14.45
N SER A 16 -36.86 19.04 -15.41
CA SER A 16 -35.94 17.99 -15.77
C SER A 16 -34.89 17.88 -14.66
N THR A 17 -35.03 16.87 -13.78
CA THR A 17 -34.01 16.55 -12.81
C THR A 17 -32.82 15.92 -13.54
N LEU A 18 -31.82 16.75 -13.80
CA LEU A 18 -30.54 16.24 -14.31
C LEU A 18 -29.87 15.40 -13.21
N PHE A 19 -29.99 14.10 -13.35
CA PHE A 19 -29.18 13.16 -12.57
C PHE A 19 -27.71 13.38 -12.95
N THR A 20 -26.99 14.15 -12.14
CA THR A 20 -25.55 14.29 -12.30
C THR A 20 -24.92 12.96 -11.90
N ARG A 21 -24.53 12.18 -12.90
CA ARG A 21 -23.74 10.99 -12.71
C ARG A 21 -22.41 11.42 -12.06
N PRO A 22 -22.03 10.85 -10.89
CA PRO A 22 -20.74 11.22 -10.33
C PRO A 22 -19.64 10.85 -11.32
N SER A 23 -18.88 11.84 -11.74
CA SER A 23 -17.75 11.60 -12.63
C SER A 23 -16.67 10.85 -11.85
N THR A 24 -16.48 9.58 -12.14
CA THR A 24 -15.36 8.82 -11.68
C THR A 24 -14.12 9.16 -12.51
N GLN A 25 -13.72 10.41 -12.49
CA GLN A 25 -12.38 10.75 -12.97
C GLN A 25 -11.40 10.20 -11.91
N PRO A 26 -10.44 9.37 -12.31
CA PRO A 26 -9.41 8.95 -11.37
C PRO A 26 -8.70 10.21 -10.89
N SER A 27 -8.79 10.47 -9.59
CA SER A 27 -8.06 11.57 -8.99
C SER A 27 -6.57 11.40 -9.31
N ALA A 28 -5.86 12.50 -9.49
CA ALA A 28 -4.41 12.50 -9.70
C ALA A 28 -3.69 11.70 -8.60
N ASP A 29 -4.32 11.54 -7.45
CA ASP A 29 -3.84 10.74 -6.33
C ASP A 29 -3.81 9.24 -6.63
N GLY A 30 -4.66 8.74 -7.54
CA GLY A 30 -4.70 7.33 -7.94
C GLY A 30 -3.45 6.87 -8.70
N VAL A 31 -2.74 7.79 -9.33
CA VAL A 31 -1.47 7.49 -10.00
C VAL A 31 -0.32 7.45 -8.99
N ARG A 32 -0.43 8.23 -7.91
CA ARG A 32 0.61 8.36 -6.89
C ARG A 32 0.51 7.27 -5.81
N SER A 33 -0.67 6.76 -5.56
CA SER A 33 -0.91 5.70 -4.55
C SER A 33 -1.61 4.51 -5.19
N ALA A 34 -1.19 3.31 -4.80
CA ALA A 34 -1.87 2.09 -5.24
C ALA A 34 -3.28 2.07 -4.65
N ALA A 35 -4.28 1.89 -5.50
CA ALA A 35 -5.67 1.77 -5.07
C ALA A 35 -5.87 0.45 -4.33
N VAL A 36 -6.65 0.48 -3.26
CA VAL A 36 -6.92 -0.71 -2.44
C VAL A 36 -8.35 -1.19 -2.67
N GLY A 37 -8.50 -2.50 -2.67
CA GLY A 37 -9.79 -3.16 -2.73
C GLY A 37 -10.28 -3.58 -1.35
N GLY A 38 -11.06 -4.63 -1.31
CA GLY A 38 -11.64 -5.15 -0.07
C GLY A 38 -10.64 -5.89 0.81
N ARG A 39 -11.11 -6.32 1.97
CA ARG A 39 -10.33 -7.17 2.88
C ARG A 39 -9.94 -8.47 2.21
N THR A 40 -8.76 -8.96 2.55
CA THR A 40 -8.22 -10.21 2.00
C THR A 40 -7.52 -11.01 3.11
N SER A 41 -7.05 -12.20 2.75
CA SER A 41 -6.37 -13.10 3.69
C SER A 41 -5.10 -12.49 4.26
N ILE A 42 -4.88 -12.71 5.53
CA ILE A 42 -3.64 -12.31 6.23
C ILE A 42 -2.56 -13.34 5.87
N PRO A 43 -1.33 -12.93 5.52
CA PRO A 43 -0.24 -13.91 5.33
C PRO A 43 0.00 -14.72 6.60
N TYR A 44 0.21 -16.01 6.43
CA TYR A 44 0.48 -16.91 7.56
C TYR A 44 1.63 -16.39 8.42
N GLY A 45 2.73 -15.98 7.79
CA GLY A 45 3.90 -15.48 8.52
C GLY A 45 3.61 -14.28 9.39
N TRP A 46 2.66 -13.39 8.99
CA TRP A 46 2.23 -12.28 9.86
C TRP A 46 1.45 -12.79 11.08
N VAL A 47 0.57 -13.78 10.89
CA VAL A 47 -0.20 -14.38 11.99
C VAL A 47 0.76 -15.03 12.99
N ASP A 48 1.71 -15.82 12.51
CA ASP A 48 2.73 -16.48 13.33
C ASP A 48 3.61 -15.47 14.07
N PHE A 49 4.06 -14.42 13.36
CA PHE A 49 4.84 -13.33 13.95
C PHE A 49 4.07 -12.67 15.11
N CYS A 50 2.80 -12.38 14.89
CA CYS A 50 1.95 -11.76 15.92
C CYS A 50 1.74 -12.68 17.14
N HIS A 51 1.64 -13.99 16.90
CA HIS A 51 1.52 -14.95 17.98
C HIS A 51 2.79 -14.98 18.84
N ARG A 52 3.96 -14.96 18.22
CA ARG A 52 5.25 -14.98 18.93
C ARG A 52 5.63 -13.62 19.51
N ARG A 53 5.16 -12.54 18.92
CA ARG A 53 5.48 -11.15 19.34
C ARG A 53 4.21 -10.32 19.49
N PRO A 54 3.34 -10.65 20.46
CA PRO A 54 2.02 -10.02 20.57
C PRO A 54 2.08 -8.50 20.74
N LYS A 55 3.12 -7.96 21.34
CA LYS A 55 3.29 -6.50 21.51
C LYS A 55 3.40 -5.75 20.18
N GLU A 56 3.85 -6.43 19.12
CA GLU A 56 3.99 -5.83 17.78
C GLU A 56 2.65 -5.67 17.07
N CYS A 57 1.66 -6.45 17.47
CA CYS A 57 0.38 -6.58 16.75
C CYS A 57 -0.84 -6.16 17.58
N ASN A 58 -0.78 -6.23 18.91
CA ASN A 58 -1.87 -5.80 19.79
C ASN A 58 -1.84 -4.28 19.91
N VAL A 59 -2.30 -3.64 18.87
CA VAL A 59 -2.29 -2.19 18.77
C VAL A 59 -3.65 -1.67 18.36
N UNK A 60 -3.99 -0.72 18.80
CA UNK A 60 -5.17 -0.12 18.47
C UNK A 60 -5.25 0.31 17.07
N ALA A 61 -6.40 0.29 16.72
CA ALA A 61 -6.68 0.92 15.43
C ALA A 61 -6.53 2.44 15.54
N LEU A 62 -5.87 3.01 14.57
CA LEU A 62 -5.61 4.46 14.53
C LEU A 62 -6.10 5.04 13.20
N PRO A 63 -6.45 6.33 13.14
CA PRO A 63 -6.75 6.98 11.86
C PRO A 63 -5.58 6.82 10.89
N ALA A 64 -5.87 6.69 9.60
CA ALA A 64 -4.85 6.63 8.57
C ALA A 64 -3.95 7.88 8.63
N ALA A 65 -2.66 7.70 8.45
CA ALA A 65 -1.69 8.80 8.47
C ALA A 65 -0.66 8.59 7.37
N ASN A 66 -0.30 9.68 6.70
CA ASN A 66 0.74 9.67 5.68
C ASN A 66 1.95 10.47 6.16
N VAL A 67 3.13 10.06 5.77
CA VAL A 67 4.38 10.79 6.03
C VAL A 67 4.39 12.05 5.13
N LYS A 68 4.71 13.19 5.70
CA LYS A 68 5.00 14.38 4.89
C LYS A 68 6.35 14.18 4.21
N LEU A 69 6.37 14.11 2.89
CA LEU A 69 7.59 13.79 2.13
C LEU A 69 8.45 15.05 1.96
N THR A 70 9.18 15.38 3.02
CA THR A 70 10.21 16.43 3.00
C THR A 70 11.54 15.84 2.51
N ALA A 71 12.47 16.71 2.13
CA ALA A 71 13.85 16.28 1.79
C ALA A 71 14.51 15.52 2.95
N GLN A 72 14.25 15.95 4.19
CA GLN A 72 14.78 15.28 5.38
C GLN A 72 14.20 13.86 5.52
N ASN A 73 12.87 13.72 5.43
CA ASN A 73 12.24 12.42 5.55
C ASN A 73 12.66 11.48 4.43
N LEU A 74 12.82 11.98 3.21
CA LEU A 74 13.33 11.17 2.10
C LEU A 74 14.76 10.68 2.39
N ARG A 75 15.63 11.54 2.95
CA ARG A 75 16.98 11.12 3.34
C ARG A 75 16.95 10.01 4.39
N ILE A 76 16.04 10.10 5.37
CA ILE A 76 15.88 9.06 6.40
C ILE A 76 15.43 7.73 5.75
N LEU A 77 14.44 7.78 4.85
CA LEU A 77 13.97 6.58 4.14
C LEU A 77 15.12 5.90 3.37
N LYS A 78 15.90 6.69 2.62
CA LYS A 78 17.03 6.16 1.85
C LYS A 78 18.09 5.54 2.76
N ARG A 79 18.47 6.24 3.83
CA ARG A 79 19.49 5.78 4.79
C ARG A 79 19.05 4.46 5.46
N ILE A 80 17.79 4.38 5.88
CA ILE A 80 17.28 3.16 6.54
C ILE A 80 17.19 2.00 5.55
N ASN A 81 16.76 2.26 4.31
CA ASN A 81 16.74 1.22 3.29
C ASN A 81 18.13 0.63 3.07
N GLN A 82 19.11 1.52 2.83
CA GLN A 82 20.49 1.13 2.58
C GLN A 82 21.12 0.44 3.81
N LYS A 83 20.88 0.98 5.02
CA LYS A 83 21.38 0.38 6.26
C LYS A 83 20.86 -1.06 6.42
N ALA A 84 19.58 -1.28 6.27
CA ALA A 84 19.00 -2.61 6.41
C ALA A 84 19.56 -3.55 5.33
N ASN A 85 19.65 -3.07 4.08
CA ASN A 85 20.13 -3.88 2.97
C ASN A 85 21.60 -4.31 3.16
N SER A 86 22.43 -3.45 3.75
CA SER A 86 23.86 -3.76 3.95
C SER A 86 24.16 -4.51 5.25
N SER A 87 23.21 -4.57 6.21
CA SER A 87 23.47 -5.15 7.53
C SER A 87 22.88 -6.56 7.71
N ILE A 88 22.10 -7.05 6.77
CA ILE A 88 21.46 -8.37 6.86
C ILE A 88 22.02 -9.24 5.74
N GLU A 89 22.48 -10.44 6.10
CA GLU A 89 22.91 -11.47 5.14
C GLU A 89 21.65 -12.11 4.53
N PRO A 90 21.50 -12.11 3.19
CA PRO A 90 20.33 -12.70 2.58
C PRO A 90 20.38 -14.22 2.62
N VAL A 91 19.37 -14.84 3.24
CA VAL A 91 19.19 -16.30 3.29
C VAL A 91 17.71 -16.60 3.06
N SER A 92 17.43 -17.72 2.43
CA SER A 92 16.04 -18.13 2.23
C SER A 92 15.40 -18.57 3.56
N ASN A 93 14.07 -18.59 3.58
CA ASN A 93 13.32 -19.05 4.76
C ASN A 93 13.75 -20.46 5.17
N TYR A 94 13.93 -21.35 4.18
CA TYR A 94 14.32 -22.74 4.45
C TYR A 94 15.74 -22.84 5.01
N GLU A 95 16.69 -22.13 4.42
CA GLU A 95 18.07 -22.12 4.89
C GLU A 95 18.20 -21.56 6.31
N HIS A 96 17.37 -20.56 6.63
CA HIS A 96 17.44 -19.87 7.93
C HIS A 96 16.74 -20.66 9.04
N TRP A 97 15.54 -21.20 8.76
CA TRP A 97 14.67 -21.75 9.80
C TRP A 97 14.43 -23.26 9.66
N GLY A 98 14.92 -23.89 8.59
CA GLY A 98 14.74 -25.32 8.36
C GLY A 98 13.30 -25.74 8.07
N THR A 99 12.46 -24.78 7.65
CA THR A 99 11.04 -25.04 7.41
C THR A 99 10.56 -24.32 6.14
N MET A 100 9.61 -24.93 5.47
CA MET A 100 8.91 -24.31 4.33
C MET A 100 7.77 -23.38 4.79
N MET A 101 7.40 -23.44 6.06
CA MET A 101 6.38 -22.55 6.61
C MET A 101 6.94 -21.12 6.67
N ASP A 102 6.17 -20.18 6.16
CA ASP A 102 6.57 -18.77 6.07
C ASP A 102 6.79 -18.18 7.47
N HIS A 103 8.05 -17.91 7.83
CA HIS A 103 8.44 -17.43 9.16
C HIS A 103 8.94 -15.99 9.08
N TRP A 104 8.25 -15.08 9.75
CA TRP A 104 8.60 -13.66 9.78
C TRP A 104 9.22 -13.34 11.14
N ASP A 105 10.39 -12.69 11.16
CA ASP A 105 11.00 -12.23 12.41
C ASP A 105 11.95 -11.05 12.14
N TYR A 106 12.56 -10.56 13.21
CA TYR A 106 13.64 -9.57 13.14
C TYR A 106 14.98 -10.27 12.94
N PRO A 107 15.98 -9.60 12.31
CA PRO A 107 17.30 -10.21 12.04
C PRO A 107 18.18 -10.21 13.29
N VAL A 108 17.81 -11.00 14.30
CA VAL A 108 18.55 -11.05 15.58
C VAL A 108 19.93 -11.65 15.43
N ASP A 109 20.12 -12.49 14.42
CA ASP A 109 21.39 -13.12 14.07
C ASP A 109 22.06 -12.48 12.83
N GLY A 110 21.49 -11.39 12.32
CA GLY A 110 21.99 -10.71 11.14
C GLY A 110 21.62 -11.35 9.81
N LYS A 111 20.67 -12.29 9.80
CA LYS A 111 20.27 -13.02 8.58
C LYS A 111 18.79 -12.87 8.32
N GLY A 112 18.38 -13.05 7.06
CA GLY A 112 16.96 -13.06 6.73
C GLY A 112 16.62 -12.95 5.25
N ASP A 113 15.36 -13.19 4.96
CA ASP A 113 14.78 -13.03 3.63
C ASP A 113 14.00 -11.72 3.54
N CYS A 114 13.30 -11.50 2.44
CA CYS A 114 12.60 -10.24 2.15
C CYS A 114 11.69 -9.76 3.30
N LYS A 115 11.04 -10.68 4.00
CA LYS A 115 10.12 -10.34 5.10
C LYS A 115 10.86 -9.78 6.30
N VAL A 116 12.01 -10.37 6.61
CA VAL A 116 12.90 -9.93 7.71
C VAL A 116 13.39 -8.50 7.42
N TYR A 117 13.86 -8.26 6.19
CA TYR A 117 14.29 -6.91 5.78
C TYR A 117 13.15 -5.89 5.93
N ALA A 118 11.96 -6.23 5.43
CA ALA A 118 10.82 -5.30 5.46
C ALA A 118 10.38 -5.00 6.90
N LEU A 119 10.31 -6.02 7.77
CA LEU A 119 10.00 -5.85 9.19
C LEU A 119 11.05 -4.95 9.89
N TYR A 120 12.31 -5.19 9.61
CA TYR A 120 13.40 -4.44 10.23
C TYR A 120 13.37 -2.97 9.80
N LYS A 121 13.18 -2.70 8.51
CA LYS A 121 13.03 -1.33 8.01
C LYS A 121 11.83 -0.64 8.67
N ARG A 122 10.71 -1.35 8.79
CA ARG A 122 9.51 -0.85 9.46
C ARG A 122 9.82 -0.45 10.91
N LYS A 123 10.51 -1.31 11.64
CA LYS A 123 10.91 -1.06 13.04
C LYS A 123 11.81 0.19 13.13
N LEU A 124 12.86 0.26 12.31
CA LEU A 124 13.79 1.40 12.32
C LEU A 124 13.09 2.72 11.98
N LEU A 125 12.12 2.68 11.06
CA LEU A 125 11.35 3.88 10.71
C LEU A 125 10.42 4.32 11.84
N MET A 126 9.79 3.37 12.54
CA MET A 126 8.98 3.71 13.71
C MET A 126 9.86 4.33 14.82
N GLU A 127 11.05 3.79 15.04
CA GLU A 127 12.02 4.35 15.99
C GLU A 127 12.48 5.75 15.57
N ALA A 128 12.49 6.04 14.27
CA ALA A 128 12.81 7.37 13.73
C ALA A 128 11.59 8.33 13.75
N GLY A 129 10.46 7.90 14.34
CA GLY A 129 9.29 8.75 14.52
C GLY A 129 8.26 8.69 13.39
N PHE A 130 8.40 7.79 12.44
CA PHE A 130 7.41 7.64 11.36
C PHE A 130 6.17 6.93 11.91
N PRO A 131 4.96 7.39 11.54
CA PRO A 131 3.74 6.75 12.05
C PRO A 131 3.57 5.34 11.50
N ARG A 132 3.25 4.39 12.37
CA ARG A 132 3.00 2.99 12.00
C ARG A 132 2.02 2.87 10.82
N GLN A 133 0.99 3.73 10.83
CA GLN A 133 -0.07 3.72 9.83
C GLN A 133 0.44 4.00 8.41
N ALA A 134 1.63 4.60 8.29
CA ALA A 134 2.24 4.86 6.98
C ALA A 134 3.21 3.76 6.54
N LEU A 135 3.50 2.76 7.39
CA LEU A 135 4.54 1.75 7.17
C LEU A 135 3.90 0.38 7.03
N LEU A 136 3.64 -0.03 5.79
CA LEU A 136 2.75 -1.16 5.50
C LEU A 136 3.50 -2.32 4.86
N MET A 137 3.54 -3.46 5.56
CA MET A 137 4.01 -4.71 4.96
C MET A 137 3.16 -5.01 3.73
N THR A 138 3.80 -5.28 2.61
CA THR A 138 3.16 -5.41 1.30
C THR A 138 3.68 -6.65 0.59
N VAL A 139 2.77 -7.49 0.10
CA VAL A 139 3.08 -8.69 -0.67
C VAL A 139 2.90 -8.39 -2.15
N VAL A 140 3.91 -8.71 -2.92
CA VAL A 140 3.94 -8.48 -4.37
C VAL A 140 4.40 -9.75 -5.10
N ARG A 141 4.29 -9.74 -6.41
CA ARG A 141 5.08 -10.59 -7.29
C ARG A 141 6.15 -9.70 -7.93
N ASP A 142 7.38 -10.16 -7.87
CA ASP A 142 8.53 -9.40 -8.38
C ASP A 142 8.62 -9.50 -9.92
N LEU A 143 9.74 -9.06 -10.48
CA LEU A 143 9.95 -9.07 -11.94
C LEU A 143 10.07 -10.49 -12.51
N ASN A 144 10.40 -11.46 -11.68
CA ASN A 144 10.47 -12.88 -12.06
C ASN A 144 9.15 -13.62 -11.77
N ASN A 145 8.10 -12.87 -11.35
CA ASN A 145 6.81 -13.41 -10.96
C ASN A 145 6.87 -14.27 -9.68
N GLU A 146 7.91 -14.07 -8.87
CA GLU A 146 8.07 -14.77 -7.58
C GLU A 146 7.41 -13.98 -6.44
N GLY A 147 6.96 -14.71 -5.42
CA GLY A 147 6.40 -14.09 -4.21
C GLY A 147 7.46 -13.28 -3.47
N HIS A 148 7.14 -12.02 -3.13
CA HIS A 148 8.10 -11.11 -2.51
C HIS A 148 7.39 -10.19 -1.52
N THR A 149 8.11 -9.74 -0.49
CA THR A 149 7.57 -8.85 0.53
C THR A 149 8.43 -7.59 0.62
N ILE A 150 7.78 -6.46 0.56
CA ILE A 150 8.40 -5.14 0.60
C ILE A 150 7.74 -4.28 1.67
N LEU A 151 8.34 -3.15 1.98
CA LEU A 151 7.73 -2.13 2.84
C LEU A 151 7.20 -0.99 1.98
N THR A 152 5.89 -0.75 2.02
CA THR A 152 5.28 0.43 1.41
C THR A 152 5.23 1.54 2.45
N VAL A 153 5.70 2.73 2.07
CA VAL A 153 5.60 3.95 2.89
C VAL A 153 4.56 4.87 2.25
N LYS A 154 3.49 5.13 2.98
CA LYS A 154 2.43 6.07 2.54
C LYS A 154 2.91 7.49 2.78
N THR A 155 2.95 8.30 1.73
CA THR A 155 3.33 9.71 1.85
C THR A 155 2.24 10.63 1.26
N ASP A 156 2.34 11.92 1.57
CA ASP A 156 1.46 12.95 0.99
C ASP A 156 1.72 13.15 -0.51
N LYS A 157 2.78 12.54 -1.06
CA LYS A 157 3.14 12.63 -2.48
C LYS A 157 3.06 11.29 -3.21
N GLY A 158 2.47 10.28 -2.55
CA GLY A 158 2.29 8.94 -3.12
C GLY A 158 2.99 7.85 -2.33
N ASP A 159 2.85 6.63 -2.80
CA ASP A 159 3.40 5.45 -2.14
C ASP A 159 4.84 5.21 -2.58
N LEU A 160 5.75 5.12 -1.61
CA LEU A 160 7.14 4.76 -1.85
C LEU A 160 7.41 3.33 -1.40
N VAL A 161 8.36 2.68 -2.04
CA VAL A 161 8.75 1.28 -1.76
C VAL A 161 10.19 1.26 -1.25
N LEU A 162 10.38 0.56 -0.13
CA LEU A 162 11.68 0.16 0.40
C LEU A 162 11.81 -1.35 0.21
N ASP A 163 12.88 -1.76 -0.47
CA ASP A 163 13.05 -3.14 -0.98
C ASP A 163 14.46 -3.62 -0.67
N ASN A 164 14.62 -4.91 -0.38
CA ASN A 164 15.95 -5.48 -0.15
C ASN A 164 16.67 -5.82 -1.46
N LEU A 165 15.94 -5.91 -2.57
CA LEU A 165 16.55 -6.17 -3.88
C LEU A 165 17.12 -4.91 -4.53
N VAL A 166 16.75 -3.72 -4.03
CA VAL A 166 17.15 -2.43 -4.62
C VAL A 166 17.39 -1.41 -3.50
N ASP A 167 18.53 -0.77 -3.50
CA ASP A 167 18.85 0.27 -2.50
C ASP A 167 18.06 1.56 -2.73
N GLU A 168 17.63 1.80 -3.95
CA GLU A 168 16.89 3.01 -4.29
C GLU A 168 15.46 2.94 -3.74
N VAL A 169 15.04 3.99 -3.04
CA VAL A 169 13.63 4.17 -2.65
C VAL A 169 12.87 4.64 -3.89
N ARG A 170 11.90 3.87 -4.33
CA ARG A 170 11.18 4.11 -5.59
C ARG A 170 9.70 4.31 -5.37
N PRO A 171 9.03 5.12 -6.20
CA PRO A 171 7.58 5.11 -6.24
C PRO A 171 7.05 3.71 -6.59
N TRP A 172 5.91 3.34 -5.99
CA TRP A 172 5.34 1.99 -6.20
C TRP A 172 5.14 1.68 -7.69
N ASN A 173 4.71 2.69 -8.47
CA ASN A 173 4.42 2.54 -9.90
C ASN A 173 5.67 2.52 -10.77
N ALA A 174 6.87 2.68 -10.18
CA ALA A 174 8.14 2.57 -10.89
C ALA A 174 8.85 1.23 -10.61
N THR A 175 8.22 0.31 -9.86
CA THR A 175 8.84 -0.96 -9.48
C THR A 175 8.70 -2.05 -10.54
N GLY A 176 7.65 -2.02 -11.33
CA GLY A 176 7.30 -3.09 -12.28
C GLY A 176 6.65 -4.30 -11.60
N TYR A 177 6.54 -4.32 -10.29
CA TYR A 177 5.99 -5.43 -9.52
C TYR A 177 4.46 -5.50 -9.66
N TYR A 178 3.90 -6.69 -9.46
CA TYR A 178 2.45 -6.86 -9.34
C TYR A 178 2.09 -6.90 -7.86
N PHE A 179 1.39 -5.86 -7.41
CA PHE A 179 1.00 -5.68 -6.01
C PHE A 179 -0.24 -6.51 -5.72
N LEU A 180 -0.14 -7.44 -4.78
CA LEU A 180 -1.21 -8.36 -4.42
C LEU A 180 -2.05 -7.80 -3.26
N LYS A 181 -1.40 -7.50 -2.14
CA LYS A 181 -2.07 -7.08 -0.91
C LYS A 181 -1.11 -6.37 0.04
N ARG A 182 -1.68 -5.61 0.96
CA ARG A 182 -0.88 -4.95 2.01
C ARG A 182 -1.71 -4.79 3.28
N GLN A 183 -1.03 -4.40 4.35
CA GLN A 183 -1.69 -4.01 5.59
C GLN A 183 -2.57 -2.78 5.39
N SER A 184 -3.67 -2.71 6.14
CA SER A 184 -4.47 -1.50 6.27
C SER A 184 -3.69 -0.45 7.07
N GLN A 185 -3.84 0.82 6.69
CA GLN A 185 -3.23 1.91 7.46
C GLN A 185 -3.78 1.98 8.88
N GLN A 186 -5.05 1.66 9.05
CA GLN A 186 -5.72 1.78 10.35
C GLN A 186 -5.34 0.66 11.32
N ASN A 187 -5.18 -0.56 10.81
CA ASN A 187 -4.93 -1.72 11.67
C ASN A 187 -4.03 -2.71 10.92
N PRO A 188 -2.84 -3.03 11.46
CA PRO A 188 -1.88 -3.91 10.78
C PRO A 188 -2.36 -5.37 10.68
N ASN A 189 -3.39 -5.74 11.42
CA ASN A 189 -3.97 -7.09 11.38
C ASN A 189 -5.10 -7.20 10.34
N ILE A 190 -5.39 -6.12 9.63
CA ILE A 190 -6.33 -6.11 8.51
C ILE A 190 -5.51 -5.97 7.23
N TRP A 191 -5.74 -6.86 6.29
CA TRP A 191 -5.06 -6.83 4.99
C TRP A 191 -6.07 -6.54 3.89
N VAL A 192 -5.65 -5.75 2.92
CA VAL A 192 -6.49 -5.31 1.80
C VAL A 192 -5.82 -5.68 0.48
N SER A 193 -6.63 -6.04 -0.50
CA SER A 193 -6.13 -6.37 -1.84
C SER A 193 -5.70 -5.11 -2.59
N ILE A 194 -4.79 -5.26 -3.54
CA ILE A 194 -4.36 -4.19 -4.45
C ILE A 194 -4.64 -4.61 -5.89
N ASN A 195 -4.10 -5.76 -6.32
CA ASN A 195 -4.31 -6.34 -7.66
C ASN A 195 -3.96 -5.38 -8.79
N GLN A 196 -2.81 -4.73 -8.67
CA GLN A 196 -2.33 -3.75 -9.64
C GLN A 196 -0.84 -3.94 -9.92
N ARG A 197 -0.44 -3.69 -11.17
CA ARG A 197 0.97 -3.68 -11.54
C ARG A 197 1.56 -2.28 -11.31
N GLY A 198 2.68 -2.23 -10.63
CA GLY A 198 3.48 -1.02 -10.46
C GLY A 198 4.24 -0.71 -11.72
N GLY A 199 3.62 0.02 -12.61
CA GLY A 199 4.21 0.46 -13.88
C GLY A 199 3.18 1.16 -14.73
N THR A 200 3.63 2.02 -15.61
CA THR A 200 2.76 2.60 -16.63
C THR A 200 2.42 1.51 -17.63
N THR A 201 1.18 1.08 -17.65
CA THR A 201 0.69 0.33 -18.82
C THR A 201 0.71 1.29 -20.00
N LYS A 202 1.73 1.15 -20.84
CA LYS A 202 1.65 1.68 -22.18
C LYS A 202 0.45 0.95 -22.82
N ARG A 203 -0.68 1.64 -22.93
CA ARG A 203 -1.77 1.13 -23.75
C ARG A 203 -1.20 0.93 -25.15
N MET A 204 -1.02 -0.32 -25.54
CA MET A 204 -0.85 -0.63 -26.96
C MET A 204 -2.19 -0.32 -27.60
N SER A 205 -2.24 0.77 -28.35
CA SER A 205 -3.36 1.01 -29.25
C SER A 205 -3.47 -0.18 -30.20
N PRO A 206 -4.63 -0.79 -30.33
CA PRO A 206 -4.79 -1.79 -31.38
C PRO A 206 -4.62 -1.06 -32.71
N ASN A 207 -3.62 -1.46 -33.46
CA ASN A 207 -3.44 -0.97 -34.81
C ASN A 207 -4.68 -1.33 -35.64
N SER A 208 -5.31 -0.30 -36.18
CA SER A 208 -6.33 -0.43 -37.20
C SER A 208 -5.73 -1.01 -38.50
#